data_726c3d2be2638d17a616e5ab31665535
#
_entry.id   726c3d2be2638d17a616e5ab31665535
#
_cell.length_a   1.000
_cell.length_b   1.000
_cell.length_c   1.000
_cell.angle_alpha   90.00
_cell.angle_beta   90.00
_cell.angle_gamma   90.00
#
_symmetry.space_group_name_H-M   'P 1'
#
loop_
_entity.id
_entity.type
_entity.pdbx_description
1 polymer ?
#
loop_
_entity_poly.entity_id
_entity_poly.type
_entity_poly.pdbx_seq_one_letter_code
_entity_poly.pdbx_strand_id
1 'polypeptide(L)'
;TKGVQGHMPFLIAMKAAAAIFGLRFAIGGERFIGDEALMILALAAYLTAAIFYLTNFYAPFRFAERLGLWAAGIGVALNLASWLVRWVAAYDRELAIFQSQGRSAAEMPWLFRYVPFANLYDLSLAFAFGAGVTTLIVMRRRELRGIAAIALPLAAIILVLARFIGGEFVDLPPVLDSYWRPIHVGVASIAYGVGLVCFAVAVLYLLKDGLRPEKMAFWNAAFVLGVFATISRFGVFSFDTFATYASSVFVGTSRASIPLRADLPYVGWLIVAAAVLLLASLGAWASFISSGRKREQHIGLGLMAASLVAQGAAIGMLVYQVRTLTNVVSRIAPEQYERFGIWMLQQQGATSQQIATVPAMQIAGMADTWIRQNSDSLRLSLNANPVELAALITAFTGTFFIVLMAAKPDRIRESLPAAAILDGLMYKLGGITFAGLALLLITGAVWANESWGRYWGWDAKETGALVAWLTYAGFLHSRVAYGWQGRRSAYFAIVAFLFIIFTYLGVSYLLPGLHSYA
;
A
#
# COMPACT_ATOMS: atom_id res chain seq x y z
N THR A 1 -38.51 -0.38 -8.28
CA THR A 1 -37.82 0.85 -8.77
C THR A 1 -36.82 1.42 -7.75
N LYS A 2 -37.07 1.38 -6.41
CA LYS A 2 -36.10 1.85 -5.38
C LYS A 2 -34.80 1.04 -5.34
N GLY A 3 -34.80 -0.25 -5.69
CA GLY A 3 -33.61 -1.10 -5.72
C GLY A 3 -32.62 -0.73 -6.82
N VAL A 4 -33.11 -0.37 -8.01
CA VAL A 4 -32.27 -0.03 -9.16
C VAL A 4 -31.52 1.29 -8.97
N GLN A 5 -32.17 2.30 -8.34
CA GLN A 5 -31.54 3.60 -8.10
C GLN A 5 -30.31 3.53 -7.18
N GLY A 6 -30.28 2.58 -6.24
CA GLY A 6 -29.11 2.38 -5.35
C GLY A 6 -27.90 1.78 -6.05
N HIS A 7 -28.07 1.09 -7.19
CA HIS A 7 -26.98 0.47 -7.96
C HIS A 7 -26.43 1.38 -9.07
N MET A 8 -27.07 2.49 -9.37
CA MET A 8 -26.70 3.38 -10.48
C MET A 8 -25.24 3.84 -10.47
N PRO A 9 -24.66 4.31 -9.35
CA PRO A 9 -23.26 4.74 -9.33
C PRO A 9 -22.28 3.62 -9.69
N PHE A 10 -22.53 2.41 -9.21
CA PHE A 10 -21.72 1.24 -9.54
C PHE A 10 -21.84 0.87 -11.02
N LEU A 11 -23.07 0.78 -11.55
CA LEU A 11 -23.30 0.42 -12.96
C LEU A 11 -22.70 1.46 -13.91
N ILE A 12 -22.80 2.76 -13.58
CA ILE A 12 -22.19 3.84 -14.35
C ILE A 12 -20.68 3.75 -14.32
N ALA A 13 -20.08 3.48 -13.14
CA ALA A 13 -18.64 3.30 -13.01
C ALA A 13 -18.12 2.15 -13.88
N MET A 14 -18.80 0.99 -13.88
CA MET A 14 -18.42 -0.15 -14.72
C MET A 14 -18.55 0.16 -16.22
N LYS A 15 -19.64 0.82 -16.63
CA LYS A 15 -19.83 1.24 -18.04
C LYS A 15 -18.80 2.27 -18.47
N ALA A 16 -18.45 3.23 -17.62
CA ALA A 16 -17.42 4.23 -17.91
C ALA A 16 -16.04 3.56 -18.08
N ALA A 17 -15.67 2.63 -17.21
CA ALA A 17 -14.42 1.88 -17.34
C ALA A 17 -14.38 1.06 -18.64
N ALA A 18 -15.49 0.39 -18.99
CA ALA A 18 -15.61 -0.36 -20.26
C ALA A 18 -15.52 0.56 -21.48
N ALA A 19 -16.10 1.77 -21.43
CA ALA A 19 -15.99 2.75 -22.49
C ALA A 19 -14.54 3.24 -22.67
N ILE A 20 -13.83 3.55 -21.58
CA ILE A 20 -12.41 3.93 -21.62
C ILE A 20 -11.56 2.81 -22.21
N PHE A 21 -11.82 1.56 -21.82
CA PHE A 21 -11.16 0.38 -22.38
C PHE A 21 -11.41 0.24 -23.89
N GLY A 22 -12.65 0.40 -24.35
CA GLY A 22 -12.99 0.38 -25.76
C GLY A 22 -12.32 1.51 -26.56
N LEU A 23 -12.26 2.72 -26.00
CA LEU A 23 -11.56 3.86 -26.59
C LEU A 23 -10.05 3.58 -26.72
N ARG A 24 -9.43 2.92 -25.76
CA ARG A 24 -8.01 2.53 -25.83
C ARG A 24 -7.71 1.65 -27.05
N PHE A 25 -8.60 0.70 -27.37
CA PHE A 25 -8.48 -0.11 -28.59
C PHE A 25 -8.69 0.71 -29.86
N ALA A 26 -9.66 1.61 -29.87
CA ALA A 26 -9.99 2.39 -31.05
C ALA A 26 -8.92 3.43 -31.43
N ILE A 27 -8.29 4.06 -30.44
CA ILE A 27 -7.34 5.17 -30.65
C ILE A 27 -5.90 4.66 -30.76
N GLY A 28 -5.58 3.50 -30.16
CA GLY A 28 -4.23 2.94 -30.09
C GLY A 28 -3.39 3.47 -28.93
N GLY A 29 -2.34 2.71 -28.55
CA GLY A 29 -1.56 2.96 -27.33
C GLY A 29 -0.79 4.26 -27.32
N GLU A 30 -0.24 4.67 -28.45
CA GLU A 30 0.61 5.86 -28.54
C GLU A 30 -0.16 7.17 -28.33
N ARG A 31 -1.45 7.19 -28.62
CA ARG A 31 -2.30 8.38 -28.52
C ARG A 31 -3.21 8.39 -27.31
N PHE A 32 -3.23 7.33 -26.54
CA PHE A 32 -4.13 7.20 -25.40
C PHE A 32 -3.39 7.49 -24.08
N ILE A 33 -4.13 7.99 -23.09
CA ILE A 33 -3.63 8.21 -21.73
C ILE A 33 -3.17 6.87 -21.10
N GLY A 34 -1.97 6.86 -20.52
CA GLY A 34 -1.40 5.66 -19.90
C GLY A 34 -2.09 5.25 -18.59
N ASP A 35 -1.85 4.02 -18.17
CA ASP A 35 -2.38 3.45 -16.93
C ASP A 35 -1.95 4.24 -15.68
N GLU A 36 -0.70 4.70 -15.59
CA GLU A 36 -0.22 5.52 -14.46
C GLU A 36 -1.01 6.84 -14.32
N ALA A 37 -1.31 7.51 -15.43
CA ALA A 37 -2.06 8.76 -15.38
C ALA A 37 -3.52 8.52 -14.96
N LEU A 38 -4.15 7.45 -15.44
CA LEU A 38 -5.49 7.03 -14.98
C LEU A 38 -5.50 6.67 -13.50
N MET A 39 -4.45 5.99 -13.02
CA MET A 39 -4.28 5.67 -11.60
C MET A 39 -4.18 6.94 -10.74
N ILE A 40 -3.40 7.95 -11.17
CA ILE A 40 -3.27 9.24 -10.46
C ILE A 40 -4.63 9.96 -10.41
N LEU A 41 -5.39 9.94 -11.50
CA LEU A 41 -6.74 10.50 -11.52
C LEU A 41 -7.70 9.73 -10.60
N ALA A 42 -7.59 8.40 -10.54
CA ALA A 42 -8.36 7.57 -9.60
C ALA A 42 -8.04 7.91 -8.15
N LEU A 43 -6.76 8.04 -7.83
CA LEU A 43 -6.28 8.46 -6.51
C LEU A 43 -6.85 9.84 -6.12
N ALA A 44 -6.78 10.82 -7.02
CA ALA A 44 -7.34 12.15 -6.79
C ALA A 44 -8.86 12.09 -6.55
N ALA A 45 -9.58 11.27 -7.30
CA ALA A 45 -11.01 11.08 -7.14
C ALA A 45 -11.37 10.40 -5.79
N TYR A 46 -10.62 9.38 -5.36
CA TYR A 46 -10.81 8.76 -4.04
C TYR A 46 -10.55 9.74 -2.91
N LEU A 47 -9.47 10.53 -2.97
CA LEU A 47 -9.19 11.56 -1.97
C LEU A 47 -10.27 12.66 -1.96
N THR A 48 -10.74 13.07 -3.13
CA THR A 48 -11.86 14.03 -3.23
C THR A 48 -13.12 13.51 -2.56
N ALA A 49 -13.49 12.25 -2.84
CA ALA A 49 -14.63 11.61 -2.17
C ALA A 49 -14.43 11.54 -0.65
N ALA A 50 -13.24 11.16 -0.20
CA ALA A 50 -12.89 11.10 1.21
C ALA A 50 -13.04 12.46 1.90
N ILE A 51 -12.54 13.53 1.28
CA ILE A 51 -12.66 14.91 1.81
C ILE A 51 -14.14 15.29 2.00
N PHE A 52 -15.00 14.98 1.01
CA PHE A 52 -16.43 15.27 1.15
C PHE A 52 -17.07 14.47 2.30
N TYR A 53 -16.72 13.22 2.51
CA TYR A 53 -17.27 12.41 3.60
C TYR A 53 -16.67 12.75 4.96
N LEU A 54 -15.39 13.09 5.02
CA LEU A 54 -14.76 13.62 6.24
C LEU A 54 -15.38 14.95 6.66
N THR A 55 -15.58 15.86 5.71
CA THR A 55 -16.24 17.16 5.98
C THR A 55 -17.68 16.95 6.45
N ASN A 56 -18.37 15.97 5.87
CA ASN A 56 -19.77 15.67 6.22
C ASN A 56 -19.94 15.17 7.67
N PHE A 57 -18.90 14.62 8.29
CA PHE A 57 -18.92 14.28 9.71
C PHE A 57 -19.05 15.51 10.61
N TYR A 58 -18.48 16.64 10.20
CA TYR A 58 -18.44 17.87 10.98
C TYR A 58 -19.51 18.89 10.57
N ALA A 59 -19.84 18.91 9.29
CA ALA A 59 -20.83 19.81 8.69
C ALA A 59 -21.67 19.03 7.67
N PRO A 60 -22.72 18.31 8.10
CA PRO A 60 -23.54 17.51 7.20
C PRO A 60 -24.22 18.38 6.14
N PHE A 61 -23.93 18.11 4.86
CA PHE A 61 -24.47 18.82 3.73
C PHE A 61 -24.80 17.87 2.57
N ARG A 62 -26.05 17.82 2.18
CA ARG A 62 -26.56 16.84 1.19
C ARG A 62 -25.88 16.93 -0.18
N PHE A 63 -25.48 18.12 -0.58
CA PHE A 63 -24.80 18.30 -1.88
C PHE A 63 -23.38 17.71 -1.82
N ALA A 64 -22.62 17.96 -0.74
CA ALA A 64 -21.30 17.34 -0.53
C ALA A 64 -21.37 15.82 -0.49
N GLU A 65 -22.41 15.25 0.13
CA GLU A 65 -22.65 13.80 0.13
C GLU A 65 -22.86 13.23 -1.28
N ARG A 66 -23.59 13.96 -2.15
CA ARG A 66 -23.79 13.56 -3.56
C ARG A 66 -22.49 13.67 -4.36
N LEU A 67 -21.76 14.76 -4.21
CA LEU A 67 -20.45 14.95 -4.87
C LEU A 67 -19.46 13.86 -4.45
N GLY A 68 -19.42 13.53 -3.16
CA GLY A 68 -18.60 12.43 -2.64
C GLY A 68 -18.94 11.07 -3.28
N LEU A 69 -20.24 10.79 -3.48
CA LEU A 69 -20.69 9.56 -4.15
C LEU A 69 -20.25 9.51 -5.61
N TRP A 70 -20.39 10.61 -6.34
CA TRP A 70 -19.94 10.71 -7.73
C TRP A 70 -18.41 10.63 -7.84
N ALA A 71 -17.68 11.31 -6.96
CA ALA A 71 -16.23 11.23 -6.94
C ALA A 71 -15.75 9.79 -6.63
N ALA A 72 -16.40 9.08 -5.71
CA ALA A 72 -16.11 7.67 -5.45
C ALA A 72 -16.36 6.80 -6.67
N GLY A 73 -17.49 7.00 -7.38
CA GLY A 73 -17.80 6.30 -8.62
C GLY A 73 -16.78 6.57 -9.73
N ILE A 74 -16.38 7.82 -9.90
CA ILE A 74 -15.32 8.21 -10.86
C ILE A 74 -13.99 7.55 -10.48
N GLY A 75 -13.63 7.54 -9.19
CA GLY A 75 -12.43 6.88 -8.70
C GLY A 75 -12.40 5.39 -9.03
N VAL A 76 -13.51 4.68 -8.80
CA VAL A 76 -13.65 3.25 -9.13
C VAL A 76 -13.56 3.02 -10.64
N ALA A 77 -14.22 3.87 -11.45
CA ALA A 77 -14.17 3.76 -12.91
C ALA A 77 -12.74 3.95 -13.45
N LEU A 78 -12.05 4.99 -13.00
CA LEU A 78 -10.68 5.30 -13.42
C LEU A 78 -9.67 4.27 -12.93
N ASN A 79 -9.84 3.74 -11.71
CA ASN A 79 -8.97 2.69 -11.19
C ASN A 79 -9.12 1.39 -11.98
N LEU A 80 -10.35 0.96 -12.29
CA LEU A 80 -10.56 -0.18 -13.17
C LEU A 80 -10.03 0.08 -14.58
N ALA A 81 -10.28 1.26 -15.13
CA ALA A 81 -9.78 1.64 -16.46
C ALA A 81 -8.25 1.63 -16.51
N SER A 82 -7.56 2.12 -15.45
CA SER A 82 -6.09 2.03 -15.33
C SER A 82 -5.60 0.59 -15.48
N TRP A 83 -6.19 -0.33 -14.72
CA TRP A 83 -5.81 -1.74 -14.78
C TRP A 83 -6.13 -2.37 -16.14
N LEU A 84 -7.28 -2.05 -16.75
CA LEU A 84 -7.65 -2.54 -18.08
C LEU A 84 -6.73 -1.99 -19.19
N VAL A 85 -6.38 -0.70 -19.15
CA VAL A 85 -5.43 -0.08 -20.08
C VAL A 85 -4.06 -0.72 -19.98
N ARG A 86 -3.61 -1.01 -18.73
CA ARG A 86 -2.37 -1.73 -18.51
C ARG A 86 -2.41 -3.14 -19.10
N TRP A 87 -3.53 -3.82 -19.04
CA TRP A 87 -3.70 -5.14 -19.67
C TRP A 87 -3.45 -5.08 -21.18
N VAL A 88 -4.06 -4.09 -21.86
CA VAL A 88 -3.83 -3.89 -23.30
C VAL A 88 -2.38 -3.52 -23.58
N ALA A 89 -1.77 -2.66 -22.74
CA ALA A 89 -0.37 -2.27 -22.89
C ALA A 89 0.59 -3.46 -22.72
N ALA A 90 0.30 -4.39 -21.82
CA ALA A 90 1.06 -5.65 -21.69
C ALA A 90 0.97 -6.50 -22.98
N TYR A 91 -0.23 -6.62 -23.54
CA TYR A 91 -0.43 -7.32 -24.81
C TYR A 91 0.31 -6.64 -25.97
N ASP A 92 0.22 -5.31 -26.11
CA ASP A 92 0.88 -4.54 -27.17
C ASP A 92 2.41 -4.68 -27.09
N ARG A 93 2.96 -4.66 -25.87
CA ARG A 93 4.40 -4.89 -25.64
C ARG A 93 4.84 -6.24 -26.17
N GLU A 94 4.13 -7.30 -25.81
CA GLU A 94 4.45 -8.66 -26.27
C GLU A 94 4.29 -8.80 -27.78
N LEU A 95 3.26 -8.18 -28.37
CA LEU A 95 3.07 -8.14 -29.80
C LEU A 95 4.26 -7.49 -30.51
N ALA A 96 4.78 -6.39 -29.99
CA ALA A 96 5.97 -5.74 -30.54
C ALA A 96 7.21 -6.63 -30.47
N ILE A 97 7.39 -7.40 -29.37
CA ILE A 97 8.47 -8.37 -29.22
C ILE A 97 8.34 -9.51 -30.26
N PHE A 98 7.13 -10.08 -30.44
CA PHE A 98 6.88 -11.11 -31.43
C PHE A 98 7.18 -10.62 -32.86
N GLN A 99 6.73 -9.41 -33.20
CA GLN A 99 6.99 -8.81 -34.51
C GLN A 99 8.49 -8.54 -34.75
N SER A 100 9.22 -8.10 -33.71
CA SER A 100 10.68 -7.91 -33.79
C SER A 100 11.46 -9.22 -34.03
N GLN A 101 10.87 -10.34 -33.64
CA GLN A 101 11.40 -11.69 -33.88
C GLN A 101 10.97 -12.29 -35.22
N GLY A 102 10.24 -11.51 -36.05
CA GLY A 102 9.70 -11.98 -37.34
C GLY A 102 8.52 -12.95 -37.21
N ARG A 103 7.88 -13.04 -36.04
CA ARG A 103 6.72 -13.90 -35.79
C ARG A 103 5.41 -13.18 -36.10
N SER A 104 4.40 -13.93 -36.46
CA SER A 104 3.08 -13.40 -36.78
C SER A 104 2.26 -13.10 -35.52
N ALA A 105 1.46 -12.03 -35.55
CA ALA A 105 0.48 -11.73 -34.50
C ALA A 105 -0.53 -12.89 -34.28
N ALA A 106 -0.77 -13.70 -35.30
CA ALA A 106 -1.65 -14.88 -35.19
C ALA A 106 -1.08 -16.01 -34.29
N GLU A 107 0.22 -15.97 -34.01
CA GLU A 107 0.89 -16.94 -33.14
C GLU A 107 0.81 -16.51 -31.66
N MET A 108 0.32 -15.30 -31.37
CA MET A 108 0.23 -14.82 -30.00
C MET A 108 -0.82 -15.61 -29.20
N PRO A 109 -0.50 -15.96 -27.95
CA PRO A 109 -1.48 -16.51 -27.03
C PRO A 109 -2.67 -15.56 -26.83
N TRP A 110 -3.78 -16.14 -26.39
CA TRP A 110 -4.99 -15.38 -26.11
C TRP A 110 -4.74 -14.27 -25.06
N LEU A 111 -5.46 -13.15 -25.20
CA LEU A 111 -5.34 -11.94 -24.38
C LEU A 111 -5.35 -12.20 -22.86
N PHE A 112 -6.06 -13.22 -22.38
CA PHE A 112 -6.11 -13.59 -20.95
C PHE A 112 -4.74 -13.96 -20.36
N ARG A 113 -3.80 -14.45 -21.18
CA ARG A 113 -2.42 -14.75 -20.72
C ARG A 113 -1.67 -13.49 -20.27
N TYR A 114 -2.03 -12.35 -20.81
CA TYR A 114 -1.38 -11.06 -20.56
C TYR A 114 -2.04 -10.23 -19.46
N VAL A 115 -2.96 -10.82 -18.68
CA VAL A 115 -3.57 -10.14 -17.53
C VAL A 115 -2.46 -9.66 -16.58
N PRO A 116 -2.41 -8.35 -16.28
CA PRO A 116 -1.29 -7.74 -15.57
C PRO A 116 -1.36 -8.07 -14.07
N PHE A 117 -0.66 -9.13 -13.69
CA PHE A 117 -0.43 -9.57 -12.32
C PHE A 117 1.00 -10.10 -12.17
N ALA A 118 1.96 -9.40 -12.75
CA ALA A 118 3.35 -9.80 -12.72
C ALA A 118 4.11 -9.25 -11.51
N ASN A 119 3.68 -8.14 -10.96
CA ASN A 119 4.37 -7.43 -9.89
C ASN A 119 3.40 -6.80 -8.87
N LEU A 120 3.98 -6.17 -7.84
CA LEU A 120 3.21 -5.55 -6.77
C LEU A 120 2.44 -4.30 -7.24
N TYR A 121 2.88 -3.61 -8.30
CA TYR A 121 2.14 -2.52 -8.92
C TYR A 121 0.78 -2.99 -9.45
N ASP A 122 0.80 -4.08 -10.22
CA ASP A 122 -0.42 -4.67 -10.81
C ASP A 122 -1.40 -5.12 -9.73
N LEU A 123 -0.88 -5.79 -8.68
CA LEU A 123 -1.66 -6.22 -7.52
C LEU A 123 -2.25 -5.02 -6.78
N SER A 124 -1.48 -3.93 -6.64
CA SER A 124 -1.94 -2.71 -5.95
C SER A 124 -3.12 -2.06 -6.66
N LEU A 125 -3.08 -1.96 -8.00
CA LEU A 125 -4.21 -1.43 -8.79
C LEU A 125 -5.49 -2.24 -8.54
N ALA A 126 -5.39 -3.57 -8.58
CA ALA A 126 -6.52 -4.45 -8.37
C ALA A 126 -7.00 -4.49 -6.91
N PHE A 127 -6.09 -4.40 -5.95
CA PHE A 127 -6.42 -4.29 -4.52
C PHE A 127 -7.20 -2.99 -4.23
N ALA A 128 -6.69 -1.84 -4.69
CA ALA A 128 -7.38 -0.56 -4.54
C ALA A 128 -8.75 -0.56 -5.23
N PHE A 129 -8.87 -1.20 -6.41
CA PHE A 129 -10.16 -1.41 -7.06
C PHE A 129 -11.10 -2.25 -6.20
N GLY A 130 -10.64 -3.38 -5.64
CA GLY A 130 -11.42 -4.21 -4.75
C GLY A 130 -11.96 -3.44 -3.53
N ALA A 131 -11.11 -2.59 -2.93
CA ALA A 131 -11.52 -1.71 -1.83
C ALA A 131 -12.51 -0.63 -2.28
N GLY A 132 -12.25 0.03 -3.40
CA GLY A 132 -13.10 1.07 -3.97
C GLY A 132 -14.49 0.54 -4.35
N VAL A 133 -14.56 -0.57 -5.08
CA VAL A 133 -15.84 -1.17 -5.51
C VAL A 133 -16.64 -1.70 -4.31
N THR A 134 -15.98 -2.32 -3.32
CA THR A 134 -16.65 -2.76 -2.09
C THR A 134 -17.23 -1.57 -1.33
N THR A 135 -16.45 -0.49 -1.20
CA THR A 135 -16.92 0.76 -0.59
C THR A 135 -18.13 1.31 -1.34
N LEU A 136 -18.09 1.38 -2.67
CA LEU A 136 -19.19 1.90 -3.49
C LEU A 136 -20.45 1.05 -3.35
N ILE A 137 -20.31 -0.28 -3.24
CA ILE A 137 -21.43 -1.20 -2.97
C ILE A 137 -22.04 -0.95 -1.58
N VAL A 138 -21.21 -0.77 -0.57
CA VAL A 138 -21.65 -0.46 0.80
C VAL A 138 -22.38 0.89 0.86
N MET A 139 -21.87 1.91 0.15
CA MET A 139 -22.43 3.25 0.06
C MET A 139 -23.82 3.33 -0.59
N ARG A 140 -24.35 2.24 -1.18
CA ARG A 140 -25.73 2.17 -1.68
C ARG A 140 -26.75 2.47 -0.58
N ARG A 141 -26.43 2.07 0.67
CA ARG A 141 -27.19 2.47 1.83
C ARG A 141 -26.66 3.82 2.29
N ARG A 142 -27.52 4.83 2.29
CA ARG A 142 -27.15 6.20 2.65
C ARG A 142 -26.51 6.31 4.02
N GLU A 143 -27.03 5.55 4.99
CA GLU A 143 -26.53 5.49 6.36
C GLU A 143 -25.09 4.98 6.47
N LEU A 144 -24.60 4.21 5.48
CA LEU A 144 -23.27 3.60 5.46
C LEU A 144 -22.23 4.44 4.69
N ARG A 145 -22.62 5.55 4.08
CA ARG A 145 -21.72 6.37 3.25
C ARG A 145 -20.53 6.94 4.00
N GLY A 146 -20.69 7.19 5.31
CA GLY A 146 -19.59 7.62 6.18
C GLY A 146 -18.39 6.67 6.23
N ILE A 147 -18.55 5.40 5.86
CA ILE A 147 -17.46 4.42 5.79
C ILE A 147 -16.42 4.84 4.75
N ALA A 148 -16.85 5.49 3.67
CA ALA A 148 -15.97 6.01 2.64
C ALA A 148 -14.93 7.02 3.16
N ALA A 149 -15.21 7.71 4.26
CA ALA A 149 -14.29 8.63 4.90
C ALA A 149 -12.98 7.97 5.38
N ILE A 150 -13.00 6.67 5.67
CA ILE A 150 -11.81 5.90 6.05
C ILE A 150 -11.40 4.95 4.92
N ALA A 151 -12.33 4.22 4.31
CA ALA A 151 -12.01 3.19 3.33
C ALA A 151 -11.35 3.77 2.06
N LEU A 152 -11.83 4.91 1.54
CA LEU A 152 -11.26 5.50 0.32
C LEU A 152 -9.86 6.11 0.50
N PRO A 153 -9.53 6.79 1.59
CA PRO A 153 -8.13 7.18 1.85
C PRO A 153 -7.19 5.99 1.94
N LEU A 154 -7.62 4.87 2.54
CA LEU A 154 -6.81 3.66 2.59
C LEU A 154 -6.62 3.05 1.20
N ALA A 155 -7.67 3.01 0.35
CA ALA A 155 -7.52 2.62 -1.05
C ALA A 155 -6.58 3.56 -1.82
N ALA A 156 -6.66 4.87 -1.57
CA ALA A 156 -5.75 5.85 -2.15
C ALA A 156 -4.29 5.62 -1.73
N ILE A 157 -4.02 5.22 -0.47
CA ILE A 157 -2.67 4.84 -0.02
C ILE A 157 -2.12 3.67 -0.82
N ILE A 158 -2.95 2.67 -1.13
CA ILE A 158 -2.52 1.54 -1.97
C ILE A 158 -2.12 2.02 -3.38
N LEU A 159 -2.84 3.01 -3.95
CA LEU A 159 -2.46 3.62 -5.23
C LEU A 159 -1.20 4.50 -5.13
N VAL A 160 -1.02 5.22 -4.01
CA VAL A 160 0.23 5.94 -3.73
C VAL A 160 1.40 4.98 -3.69
N LEU A 161 1.25 3.84 -3.01
CA LEU A 161 2.26 2.79 -2.99
C LEU A 161 2.56 2.27 -4.40
N ALA A 162 1.53 1.98 -5.20
CA ALA A 162 1.70 1.58 -6.60
C ALA A 162 2.55 2.61 -7.37
N ARG A 163 2.28 3.91 -7.19
CA ARG A 163 3.04 4.99 -7.85
C ARG A 163 4.53 4.96 -7.50
N PHE A 164 4.88 4.60 -6.26
CA PHE A 164 6.28 4.51 -5.83
C PHE A 164 6.97 3.20 -6.23
N ILE A 165 6.23 2.10 -6.34
CA ILE A 165 6.74 0.85 -6.89
C ILE A 165 7.12 1.02 -8.36
N GLY A 166 6.32 1.78 -9.10
CA GLY A 166 6.51 2.03 -10.52
C GLY A 166 5.82 1.03 -11.44
N GLY A 167 5.35 1.55 -12.57
CA GLY A 167 4.56 0.79 -13.56
C GLY A 167 5.39 0.05 -14.61
N GLU A 168 6.66 -0.27 -14.36
CA GLU A 168 7.44 -1.05 -15.33
C GLU A 168 6.91 -2.47 -15.49
N PHE A 169 6.97 -2.96 -16.73
CA PHE A 169 6.64 -4.36 -17.00
C PHE A 169 7.82 -5.24 -16.60
N VAL A 170 7.55 -6.23 -15.77
CA VAL A 170 8.54 -7.22 -15.33
C VAL A 170 8.30 -8.52 -16.08
N ASP A 171 9.36 -9.06 -16.66
CA ASP A 171 9.30 -10.37 -17.28
C ASP A 171 9.37 -11.45 -16.19
N LEU A 172 8.32 -12.25 -16.11
CA LEU A 172 8.29 -13.34 -15.15
C LEU A 172 9.12 -14.53 -15.66
N PRO A 173 9.81 -15.25 -14.78
CA PRO A 173 10.39 -16.53 -15.12
C PRO A 173 9.34 -17.45 -15.77
N PRO A 174 9.68 -18.20 -16.84
CA PRO A 174 8.73 -19.06 -17.55
C PRO A 174 7.97 -20.04 -16.66
N VAL A 175 8.59 -20.50 -15.57
CA VAL A 175 8.00 -21.42 -14.58
C VAL A 175 6.80 -20.80 -13.85
N LEU A 176 6.71 -19.49 -13.77
CA LEU A 176 5.61 -18.74 -13.12
C LEU A 176 4.50 -18.34 -14.11
N ASP A 177 4.72 -18.56 -15.40
CA ASP A 177 3.77 -18.20 -16.45
C ASP A 177 2.68 -19.25 -16.59
N SER A 178 1.58 -19.05 -15.86
CA SER A 178 0.45 -19.96 -15.74
C SER A 178 -0.87 -19.22 -15.84
N TYR A 179 -1.91 -19.88 -16.35
CA TYR A 179 -3.30 -19.35 -16.30
C TYR A 179 -3.86 -19.25 -14.87
N TRP A 180 -3.29 -19.97 -13.92
CA TRP A 180 -3.69 -19.86 -12.51
C TRP A 180 -3.24 -18.57 -11.85
N ARG A 181 -2.15 -17.96 -12.32
CA ARG A 181 -1.64 -16.70 -11.81
C ARG A 181 -2.72 -15.60 -11.78
N PRO A 182 -3.35 -15.22 -12.92
CA PRO A 182 -4.36 -14.17 -12.89
C PRO A 182 -5.59 -14.53 -12.06
N ILE A 183 -5.96 -15.80 -11.99
CA ILE A 183 -7.07 -16.27 -11.15
C ILE A 183 -6.71 -16.09 -9.66
N HIS A 184 -5.56 -16.60 -9.24
CA HIS A 184 -5.08 -16.51 -7.86
C HIS A 184 -4.93 -15.05 -7.39
N VAL A 185 -4.20 -14.23 -8.16
CA VAL A 185 -3.93 -12.83 -7.80
C VAL A 185 -5.20 -11.98 -7.89
N GLY A 186 -6.08 -12.25 -8.84
CA GLY A 186 -7.39 -11.58 -8.93
C GLY A 186 -8.28 -11.84 -7.72
N VAL A 187 -8.36 -13.09 -7.27
CA VAL A 187 -9.08 -13.48 -6.04
C VAL A 187 -8.45 -12.81 -4.82
N ALA A 188 -7.11 -12.80 -4.72
CA ALA A 188 -6.39 -12.14 -3.65
C ALA A 188 -6.74 -10.64 -3.58
N SER A 189 -6.71 -9.95 -4.71
CA SER A 189 -6.97 -8.52 -4.82
C SER A 189 -8.35 -8.14 -4.29
N ILE A 190 -9.37 -8.89 -4.68
CA ILE A 190 -10.75 -8.64 -4.22
C ILE A 190 -10.88 -8.97 -2.73
N ALA A 191 -10.34 -10.11 -2.26
CA ALA A 191 -10.38 -10.49 -0.85
C ALA A 191 -9.71 -9.43 0.04
N TYR A 192 -8.55 -8.93 -0.37
CA TYR A 192 -7.82 -7.87 0.34
C TYR A 192 -8.62 -6.56 0.36
N GLY A 193 -9.25 -6.20 -0.76
CA GLY A 193 -10.10 -5.02 -0.85
C GLY A 193 -11.31 -5.08 0.07
N VAL A 194 -11.99 -6.21 0.15
CA VAL A 194 -13.11 -6.44 1.10
C VAL A 194 -12.60 -6.39 2.54
N GLY A 195 -11.45 -7.00 2.83
CA GLY A 195 -10.80 -6.96 4.14
C GLY A 195 -10.45 -5.54 4.59
N LEU A 196 -9.99 -4.68 3.68
CA LEU A 196 -9.74 -3.26 3.97
C LEU A 196 -11.01 -2.53 4.39
N VAL A 197 -12.12 -2.76 3.70
CA VAL A 197 -13.41 -2.14 4.07
C VAL A 197 -13.92 -2.71 5.39
N CYS A 198 -13.73 -4.00 5.66
CA CYS A 198 -14.02 -4.62 6.95
C CYS A 198 -13.24 -3.94 8.10
N PHE A 199 -11.95 -3.69 7.89
CA PHE A 199 -11.11 -2.94 8.82
C PHE A 199 -11.66 -1.52 9.07
N ALA A 200 -12.01 -0.77 8.01
CA ALA A 200 -12.59 0.57 8.14
C ALA A 200 -13.88 0.55 8.97
N VAL A 201 -14.75 -0.44 8.73
CA VAL A 201 -15.99 -0.64 9.52
C VAL A 201 -15.67 -0.95 10.97
N ALA A 202 -14.67 -1.80 11.25
CA ALA A 202 -14.27 -2.15 12.61
C ALA A 202 -13.75 -0.93 13.40
N VAL A 203 -12.94 -0.08 12.77
CA VAL A 203 -12.46 1.18 13.37
C VAL A 203 -13.63 2.12 13.70
N LEU A 204 -14.56 2.31 12.76
CA LEU A 204 -15.75 3.16 12.97
C LEU A 204 -16.68 2.56 14.02
N TYR A 205 -16.81 1.22 14.07
CA TYR A 205 -17.56 0.55 15.12
C TYR A 205 -17.00 0.89 16.50
N LEU A 206 -15.69 0.78 16.70
CA LEU A 206 -15.05 1.07 17.99
C LEU A 206 -15.32 2.52 18.42
N LEU A 207 -15.28 3.47 17.48
CA LEU A 207 -15.59 4.87 17.76
C LEU A 207 -17.08 5.05 18.11
N LYS A 208 -17.99 4.42 17.37
CA LYS A 208 -19.44 4.46 17.61
C LYS A 208 -19.82 3.87 18.96
N ASP A 209 -19.16 2.77 19.34
CA ASP A 209 -19.37 2.07 20.61
C ASP A 209 -18.75 2.81 21.82
N GLY A 210 -18.25 4.03 21.60
CA GLY A 210 -17.77 4.91 22.67
C GLY A 210 -16.31 4.70 23.07
N LEU A 211 -15.52 3.93 22.29
CA LEU A 211 -14.07 3.87 22.53
C LEU A 211 -13.47 5.28 22.35
N ARG A 212 -12.68 5.72 23.31
CA ARG A 212 -12.03 7.03 23.27
C ARG A 212 -10.91 7.01 22.23
N PRO A 213 -10.82 8.02 21.34
CA PRO A 213 -9.72 8.12 20.37
C PRO A 213 -8.33 8.09 21.03
N GLU A 214 -8.21 8.65 22.24
CA GLU A 214 -6.98 8.63 23.03
C GLU A 214 -6.50 7.21 23.35
N LYS A 215 -7.42 6.25 23.56
CA LYS A 215 -7.08 4.84 23.73
C LYS A 215 -6.66 4.18 22.43
N MET A 216 -7.31 4.53 21.31
CA MET A 216 -6.90 4.07 19.97
C MET A 216 -5.51 4.59 19.61
N ALA A 217 -5.14 5.78 20.07
CA ALA A 217 -3.84 6.39 19.84
C ALA A 217 -2.67 5.56 20.37
N PHE A 218 -2.82 4.87 21.50
CA PHE A 218 -1.77 3.99 22.02
C PHE A 218 -1.43 2.87 21.04
N TRP A 219 -2.44 2.22 20.43
CA TRP A 219 -2.23 1.18 19.43
C TRP A 219 -1.65 1.74 18.14
N ASN A 220 -2.16 2.89 17.69
CA ASN A 220 -1.58 3.58 16.54
C ASN A 220 -0.13 3.98 16.78
N ALA A 221 0.19 4.50 17.95
CA ALA A 221 1.56 4.88 18.30
C ALA A 221 2.49 3.67 18.35
N ALA A 222 2.06 2.55 18.92
CA ALA A 222 2.83 1.31 18.89
C ALA A 222 3.12 0.89 17.45
N PHE A 223 2.12 0.97 16.55
CA PHE A 223 2.29 0.70 15.13
C PHE A 223 3.28 1.69 14.48
N VAL A 224 3.10 3.00 14.67
CA VAL A 224 3.97 4.04 14.08
C VAL A 224 5.40 3.92 14.56
N LEU A 225 5.62 3.71 15.86
CA LEU A 225 6.96 3.51 16.43
C LEU A 225 7.58 2.20 15.93
N GLY A 226 6.77 1.14 15.78
CA GLY A 226 7.20 -0.11 15.16
C GLY A 226 7.64 0.07 13.72
N VAL A 227 6.90 0.86 12.94
CA VAL A 227 7.27 1.26 11.57
C VAL A 227 8.62 1.99 11.57
N PHE A 228 8.80 3.00 12.44
CA PHE A 228 10.06 3.73 12.50
C PHE A 228 11.24 2.83 12.89
N ALA A 229 11.05 1.93 13.87
CA ALA A 229 12.08 0.97 14.25
C ALA A 229 12.42 -0.03 13.13
N THR A 230 11.41 -0.49 12.40
CA THR A 230 11.59 -1.41 11.25
C THR A 230 12.36 -0.73 10.13
N ILE A 231 11.98 0.48 9.76
CA ILE A 231 12.65 1.28 8.75
C ILE A 231 14.13 1.48 9.13
N SER A 232 14.42 1.84 10.37
CA SER A 232 15.79 2.04 10.82
C SER A 232 16.65 0.78 10.72
N ARG A 233 16.09 -0.40 11.05
CA ARG A 233 16.80 -1.68 11.00
C ARG A 233 17.13 -2.12 9.58
N PHE A 234 16.28 -1.82 8.60
CA PHE A 234 16.46 -2.24 7.21
C PHE A 234 17.20 -1.21 6.35
N GLY A 235 17.79 -0.20 6.97
CA GLY A 235 18.75 0.69 6.36
C GLY A 235 18.19 1.88 5.60
N VAL A 236 16.90 2.17 5.74
CA VAL A 236 16.29 3.43 5.25
C VAL A 236 16.54 4.55 6.23
N PHE A 237 16.53 4.19 7.51
CA PHE A 237 16.81 5.06 8.62
C PHE A 237 17.89 4.39 9.47
N SER A 238 19.14 4.81 9.31
CA SER A 238 20.27 4.22 10.01
C SER A 238 20.52 4.92 11.34
N PHE A 239 20.66 4.15 12.41
CA PHE A 239 21.11 4.67 13.70
C PHE A 239 22.61 4.98 13.73
N ASP A 240 23.39 4.37 12.84
CA ASP A 240 24.83 4.64 12.73
C ASP A 240 25.09 6.03 12.16
N THR A 241 24.20 6.50 11.29
CA THR A 241 24.17 7.86 10.75
C THR A 241 22.99 8.61 11.32
N PHE A 242 22.93 8.74 12.63
CA PHE A 242 21.82 9.37 13.36
C PHE A 242 21.37 10.69 12.71
N ALA A 243 20.05 10.84 12.50
CA ALA A 243 19.43 12.01 11.89
C ALA A 243 19.61 12.16 10.37
N THR A 244 19.98 11.13 9.65
CA THR A 244 19.97 11.09 8.19
C THR A 244 19.05 9.99 7.67
N TYR A 245 18.60 10.17 6.43
CA TYR A 245 17.83 9.16 5.70
C TYR A 245 18.65 8.67 4.51
N ALA A 246 18.77 7.34 4.35
CA ALA A 246 19.52 6.75 3.25
C ALA A 246 18.57 6.20 2.19
N SER A 247 18.89 6.44 0.92
CA SER A 247 18.14 5.90 -0.22
C SER A 247 19.09 5.30 -1.25
N SER A 248 18.61 4.34 -2.03
CA SER A 248 19.37 3.75 -3.13
C SER A 248 19.57 4.74 -4.26
N VAL A 249 20.64 4.52 -5.03
CA VAL A 249 21.03 5.36 -6.16
C VAL A 249 20.83 4.57 -7.45
N PHE A 250 20.36 5.24 -8.49
CA PHE A 250 20.23 4.68 -9.83
C PHE A 250 21.22 5.33 -10.78
N VAL A 251 21.65 4.60 -11.80
CA VAL A 251 22.59 5.07 -12.83
C VAL A 251 21.84 5.31 -14.14
N GLY A 252 21.98 6.53 -14.68
CA GLY A 252 21.45 6.91 -15.99
C GLY A 252 19.94 6.77 -16.11
N THR A 253 19.49 6.37 -17.29
CA THR A 253 18.07 6.08 -17.61
C THR A 253 17.66 4.64 -17.29
N SER A 254 18.65 3.76 -17.07
CA SER A 254 18.41 2.39 -16.64
C SER A 254 17.93 2.38 -15.19
N ARG A 255 16.80 1.75 -14.94
CA ARG A 255 16.24 1.61 -13.60
C ARG A 255 16.86 0.46 -12.79
N ALA A 256 18.04 -0.02 -13.19
CA ALA A 256 18.78 -0.97 -12.39
C ALA A 256 19.21 -0.32 -11.07
N SER A 257 18.62 -0.79 -9.97
CA SER A 257 19.02 -0.35 -8.63
C SER A 257 20.43 -0.86 -8.32
N ILE A 258 21.32 0.04 -7.93
CA ILE A 258 22.65 -0.31 -7.43
C ILE A 258 22.66 -0.20 -5.89
N PRO A 259 23.42 -1.03 -5.18
CA PRO A 259 23.45 -1.03 -3.72
C PRO A 259 24.31 0.11 -3.13
N LEU A 260 24.05 1.33 -3.59
CA LEU A 260 24.60 2.55 -3.03
C LEU A 260 23.50 3.39 -2.40
N ARG A 261 23.77 3.96 -1.24
CA ARG A 261 22.84 4.80 -0.49
C ARG A 261 23.43 6.18 -0.31
N ALA A 262 22.61 7.20 -0.51
CA ALA A 262 22.96 8.58 -0.24
C ALA A 262 22.23 9.07 1.02
N ASP A 263 22.95 9.66 1.94
CA ASP A 263 22.37 10.24 3.14
C ASP A 263 21.61 11.52 2.80
N LEU A 264 20.38 11.62 3.29
CA LEU A 264 19.52 12.79 3.12
C LEU A 264 19.40 13.51 4.47
N PRO A 265 19.91 14.76 4.57
CA PRO A 265 19.90 15.50 5.82
C PRO A 265 18.48 15.89 6.23
N TYR A 266 18.28 16.13 7.53
CA TYR A 266 17.04 16.61 8.18
C TYR A 266 15.89 15.61 8.26
N VAL A 267 15.73 14.66 7.36
CA VAL A 267 14.61 13.70 7.36
C VAL A 267 14.59 12.90 8.66
N GLY A 268 15.74 12.37 9.07
CA GLY A 268 15.87 11.60 10.32
C GLY A 268 15.52 12.43 11.56
N TRP A 269 15.96 13.68 11.65
CA TRP A 269 15.61 14.56 12.76
C TRP A 269 14.11 14.87 12.82
N LEU A 270 13.45 15.02 11.68
CA LEU A 270 11.99 15.19 11.62
C LEU A 270 11.26 13.95 12.12
N ILE A 271 11.75 12.74 11.78
CA ILE A 271 11.19 11.48 12.28
C ILE A 271 11.40 11.33 13.79
N VAL A 272 12.59 11.68 14.30
CA VAL A 272 12.88 11.69 15.75
C VAL A 272 11.97 12.68 16.47
N ALA A 273 11.82 13.89 15.94
CA ALA A 273 10.91 14.88 16.49
C ALA A 273 9.45 14.37 16.50
N ALA A 274 9.01 13.73 15.41
CA ALA A 274 7.69 13.12 15.33
C ALA A 274 7.50 12.04 16.39
N ALA A 275 8.49 11.18 16.62
CA ALA A 275 8.45 10.12 17.63
C ALA A 275 8.39 10.70 19.06
N VAL A 276 9.21 11.70 19.36
CA VAL A 276 9.22 12.37 20.68
C VAL A 276 7.88 13.06 20.95
N LEU A 277 7.34 13.79 19.98
CA LEU A 277 6.03 14.44 20.10
C LEU A 277 4.90 13.41 20.26
N LEU A 278 4.97 12.28 19.56
CA LEU A 278 4.03 11.18 19.70
C LEU A 278 4.05 10.60 21.12
N LEU A 279 5.23 10.30 21.65
CA LEU A 279 5.40 9.78 23.01
C LEU A 279 4.92 10.79 24.06
N ALA A 280 5.25 12.07 23.90
CA ALA A 280 4.78 13.14 24.77
C ALA A 280 3.24 13.29 24.74
N SER A 281 2.63 13.17 23.55
CA SER A 281 1.17 13.13 23.40
C SER A 281 0.55 11.96 24.16
N LEU A 282 1.13 10.76 24.06
CA LEU A 282 0.65 9.58 24.81
C LEU A 282 0.74 9.79 26.31
N GLY A 283 1.82 10.42 26.80
CA GLY A 283 1.96 10.78 28.21
C GLY A 283 0.84 11.72 28.69
N ALA A 284 0.55 12.76 27.91
CA ALA A 284 -0.54 13.70 28.19
C ALA A 284 -1.91 13.00 28.19
N TRP A 285 -2.17 12.12 27.22
CA TRP A 285 -3.43 11.38 27.17
C TRP A 285 -3.54 10.28 28.25
N ALA A 286 -2.45 9.66 28.66
CA ALA A 286 -2.44 8.75 29.79
C ALA A 286 -2.84 9.49 31.09
N SER A 287 -2.28 10.70 31.29
CA SER A 287 -2.66 11.58 32.39
C SER A 287 -4.12 12.00 32.31
N PHE A 288 -4.63 12.36 31.11
CA PHE A 288 -6.07 12.65 30.92
C PHE A 288 -6.97 11.47 31.25
N ILE A 289 -6.60 10.26 30.82
CA ILE A 289 -7.40 9.06 31.07
C ILE A 289 -7.51 8.77 32.56
N SER A 290 -6.43 9.03 33.33
CA SER A 290 -6.39 8.80 34.79
C SER A 290 -7.00 9.93 35.62
N SER A 291 -6.75 11.20 35.23
CA SER A 291 -7.15 12.37 36.02
C SER A 291 -8.47 13.03 35.57
N GLY A 292 -8.90 12.78 34.34
CA GLY A 292 -10.07 13.42 33.71
C GLY A 292 -9.86 14.90 33.34
N ARG A 293 -8.65 15.45 33.48
CA ARG A 293 -8.37 16.88 33.26
C ARG A 293 -8.37 17.21 31.77
N LYS A 294 -9.35 17.99 31.31
CA LYS A 294 -9.49 18.39 29.90
C LYS A 294 -8.26 19.13 29.33
N ARG A 295 -7.50 19.84 30.18
CA ARG A 295 -6.26 20.52 29.75
C ARG A 295 -5.27 19.50 29.17
N GLU A 296 -5.09 18.35 29.79
CA GLU A 296 -4.19 17.29 29.35
C GLU A 296 -4.67 16.64 28.03
N GLN A 297 -5.99 16.53 27.86
CA GLN A 297 -6.58 16.10 26.59
C GLN A 297 -6.20 17.04 25.43
N HIS A 298 -6.31 18.36 25.63
CA HIS A 298 -5.95 19.34 24.61
C HIS A 298 -4.45 19.40 24.34
N ILE A 299 -3.62 19.25 25.39
CA ILE A 299 -2.15 19.15 25.23
C ILE A 299 -1.81 17.91 24.40
N GLY A 300 -2.39 16.75 24.73
CA GLY A 300 -2.17 15.51 23.97
C GLY A 300 -2.58 15.64 22.51
N LEU A 301 -3.73 16.26 22.23
CA LEU A 301 -4.17 16.52 20.86
C LEU A 301 -3.22 17.45 20.10
N GLY A 302 -2.78 18.53 20.75
CA GLY A 302 -1.82 19.48 20.16
C GLY A 302 -0.47 18.83 19.83
N LEU A 303 0.06 18.01 20.75
CA LEU A 303 1.31 17.27 20.53
C LEU A 303 1.17 16.22 19.42
N MET A 304 0.04 15.53 19.35
CA MET A 304 -0.23 14.56 18.27
C MET A 304 -0.35 15.27 16.91
N ALA A 305 -1.00 16.42 16.86
CA ALA A 305 -1.06 17.25 15.66
C ALA A 305 0.33 17.77 15.25
N ALA A 306 1.16 18.16 16.21
CA ALA A 306 2.54 18.56 15.96
C ALA A 306 3.37 17.37 15.41
N SER A 307 3.19 16.16 15.97
CA SER A 307 3.79 14.94 15.44
C SER A 307 3.36 14.66 14.00
N LEU A 308 2.07 14.84 13.69
CA LEU A 308 1.54 14.70 12.33
C LEU A 308 2.21 15.69 11.36
N VAL A 309 2.38 16.95 11.76
CA VAL A 309 3.10 17.95 10.94
C VAL A 309 4.56 17.54 10.73
N ALA A 310 5.25 17.05 11.76
CA ALA A 310 6.62 16.59 11.64
C ALA A 310 6.74 15.37 10.70
N GLN A 311 5.80 14.42 10.76
CA GLN A 311 5.74 13.29 9.83
C GLN A 311 5.51 13.74 8.39
N GLY A 312 4.58 14.67 8.17
CA GLY A 312 4.32 15.26 6.84
C GLY A 312 5.53 16.03 6.31
N ALA A 313 6.22 16.78 7.17
CA ALA A 313 7.45 17.47 6.81
C ALA A 313 8.59 16.48 6.45
N ALA A 314 8.71 15.36 7.18
CA ALA A 314 9.68 14.31 6.85
C ALA A 314 9.43 13.69 5.47
N ILE A 315 8.17 13.38 5.15
CA ILE A 315 7.78 12.85 3.83
C ILE A 315 8.06 13.90 2.74
N GLY A 316 7.64 15.14 2.95
CA GLY A 316 7.86 16.23 2.00
C GLY A 316 9.34 16.52 1.76
N MET A 317 10.15 16.55 2.83
CA MET A 317 11.60 16.74 2.75
C MET A 317 12.28 15.59 2.01
N LEU A 318 11.89 14.34 2.28
CA LEU A 318 12.37 13.16 1.58
C LEU A 318 12.10 13.28 0.07
N VAL A 319 10.85 13.52 -0.31
CA VAL A 319 10.45 13.65 -1.72
C VAL A 319 11.18 14.81 -2.40
N TYR A 320 11.29 15.95 -1.73
CA TYR A 320 12.01 17.12 -2.23
C TYR A 320 13.48 16.82 -2.47
N GLN A 321 14.18 16.27 -1.48
CA GLN A 321 15.62 15.98 -1.58
C GLN A 321 15.93 14.93 -2.64
N VAL A 322 15.15 13.84 -2.71
CA VAL A 322 15.34 12.81 -3.75
C VAL A 322 15.20 13.38 -5.16
N ARG A 323 14.35 14.40 -5.35
CA ARG A 323 14.14 15.03 -6.67
C ARG A 323 15.15 16.12 -7.00
N THR A 324 15.70 16.79 -6.00
CA THR A 324 16.51 18.01 -6.20
C THR A 324 17.99 17.80 -5.94
N LEU A 325 18.40 16.69 -5.33
CA LEU A 325 19.81 16.42 -5.03
C LEU A 325 20.59 16.18 -6.32
N THR A 326 21.50 17.10 -6.65
CA THR A 326 22.32 17.05 -7.86
C THR A 326 23.67 16.37 -7.62
N ASN A 327 24.27 16.56 -6.45
CA ASN A 327 25.54 15.92 -6.09
C ASN A 327 25.33 14.75 -5.14
N VAL A 328 24.90 13.62 -5.70
CA VAL A 328 24.62 12.40 -4.95
C VAL A 328 25.89 11.82 -4.33
N VAL A 329 27.03 11.90 -5.03
CA VAL A 329 28.31 11.30 -4.61
C VAL A 329 28.77 11.84 -3.25
N SER A 330 28.59 13.14 -3.00
CA SER A 330 28.98 13.76 -1.72
C SER A 330 28.16 13.25 -0.51
N ARG A 331 27.10 12.49 -0.76
CA ARG A 331 26.20 11.93 0.24
C ARG A 331 26.33 10.42 0.41
N ILE A 332 27.25 9.79 -0.31
CA ILE A 332 27.54 8.36 -0.18
C ILE A 332 28.64 8.18 0.85
N ALA A 333 28.35 7.46 1.92
CA ALA A 333 29.33 7.18 2.95
C ALA A 333 30.44 6.25 2.43
N PRO A 334 31.74 6.57 2.69
CA PRO A 334 32.87 5.77 2.20
C PRO A 334 32.84 4.30 2.62
N GLU A 335 32.22 3.99 3.74
CA GLU A 335 32.07 2.62 4.28
C GLU A 335 31.25 1.71 3.35
N GLN A 336 30.50 2.29 2.41
CA GLN A 336 29.73 1.54 1.42
C GLN A 336 30.57 1.09 0.23
N TYR A 337 31.74 1.68 0.00
CA TYR A 337 32.53 1.46 -1.22
C TYR A 337 33.01 0.02 -1.36
N GLU A 338 33.46 -0.59 -0.28
CA GLU A 338 33.86 -2.00 -0.30
C GLU A 338 32.69 -2.92 -0.70
N ARG A 339 31.52 -2.76 -0.07
CA ARG A 339 30.33 -3.56 -0.38
C ARG A 339 29.87 -3.37 -1.81
N PHE A 340 29.93 -2.14 -2.31
CA PHE A 340 29.59 -1.84 -3.69
C PHE A 340 30.59 -2.44 -4.67
N GLY A 341 31.88 -2.39 -4.37
CA GLY A 341 32.92 -3.03 -5.16
C GLY A 341 32.77 -4.56 -5.22
N ILE A 342 32.46 -5.20 -4.10
CA ILE A 342 32.13 -6.63 -4.05
C ILE A 342 30.95 -6.94 -4.97
N TRP A 343 29.87 -6.17 -4.88
CA TRP A 343 28.69 -6.31 -5.74
C TRP A 343 29.04 -6.15 -7.23
N MET A 344 29.86 -5.16 -7.59
CA MET A 344 30.32 -4.95 -8.97
C MET A 344 31.08 -6.16 -9.51
N LEU A 345 32.00 -6.72 -8.73
CA LEU A 345 32.75 -7.92 -9.10
C LEU A 345 31.84 -9.13 -9.30
N GLN A 346 30.85 -9.30 -8.44
CA GLN A 346 29.84 -10.35 -8.57
C GLN A 346 29.01 -10.20 -9.85
N GLN A 347 28.63 -8.97 -10.22
CA GLN A 347 27.92 -8.71 -11.47
C GLN A 347 28.79 -9.02 -12.72
N GLN A 348 30.10 -8.95 -12.58
CA GLN A 348 31.06 -9.33 -13.62
C GLN A 348 31.36 -10.85 -13.65
N GLY A 349 30.70 -11.63 -12.78
CA GLY A 349 30.84 -13.08 -12.72
C GLY A 349 31.95 -13.58 -11.80
N ALA A 350 32.57 -12.73 -10.98
CA ALA A 350 33.59 -13.15 -10.03
C ALA A 350 32.97 -14.01 -8.91
N THR A 351 33.61 -15.14 -8.61
CA THR A 351 33.21 -16.02 -7.52
C THR A 351 33.64 -15.44 -6.16
N SER A 352 32.98 -15.87 -5.09
CA SER A 352 33.31 -15.45 -3.73
C SER A 352 34.78 -15.77 -3.35
N GLN A 353 35.33 -16.87 -3.87
CA GLN A 353 36.74 -17.23 -3.67
C GLN A 353 37.69 -16.27 -4.35
N GLN A 354 37.40 -15.86 -5.58
CA GLN A 354 38.18 -14.86 -6.31
C GLN A 354 38.14 -13.50 -5.62
N ILE A 355 36.94 -13.07 -5.16
CA ILE A 355 36.78 -11.80 -4.43
C ILE A 355 37.59 -11.80 -3.13
N ALA A 356 37.61 -12.93 -2.40
CA ALA A 356 38.36 -13.07 -1.16
C ALA A 356 39.88 -12.93 -1.32
N THR A 357 40.41 -13.07 -2.53
CA THR A 357 41.84 -12.87 -2.81
C THR A 357 42.22 -11.42 -3.06
N VAL A 358 41.25 -10.52 -3.27
CA VAL A 358 41.46 -9.10 -3.54
C VAL A 358 41.43 -8.32 -2.23
N PRO A 359 42.48 -7.48 -1.94
CA PRO A 359 42.46 -6.65 -0.74
C PRO A 359 41.26 -5.69 -0.70
N ALA A 360 40.62 -5.57 0.47
CA ALA A 360 39.44 -4.72 0.68
C ALA A 360 39.64 -3.27 0.22
N MET A 361 40.85 -2.71 0.47
CA MET A 361 41.23 -1.36 0.02
C MET A 361 41.23 -1.24 -1.50
N GLN A 362 41.66 -2.27 -2.22
CA GLN A 362 41.65 -2.27 -3.68
C GLN A 362 40.21 -2.34 -4.22
N ILE A 363 39.35 -3.16 -3.60
CA ILE A 363 37.91 -3.25 -3.93
C ILE A 363 37.24 -1.88 -3.71
N ALA A 364 37.51 -1.23 -2.58
CA ALA A 364 36.96 0.09 -2.27
C ALA A 364 37.49 1.17 -3.24
N GLY A 365 38.76 1.09 -3.65
CA GLY A 365 39.34 2.00 -4.63
C GLY A 365 38.74 1.85 -6.04
N MET A 366 38.44 0.64 -6.46
CA MET A 366 37.69 0.37 -7.71
C MET A 366 36.29 0.98 -7.66
N ALA A 367 35.61 0.84 -6.54
CA ALA A 367 34.29 1.43 -6.30
C ALA A 367 34.35 2.96 -6.31
N ASP A 368 35.29 3.59 -5.63
CA ASP A 368 35.48 5.05 -5.63
C ASP A 368 35.74 5.57 -7.06
N THR A 369 36.61 4.90 -7.81
CA THR A 369 36.89 5.26 -9.20
C THR A 369 35.63 5.21 -10.06
N TRP A 370 34.86 4.14 -9.97
CA TRP A 370 33.60 3.98 -10.71
C TRP A 370 32.57 5.05 -10.33
N ILE A 371 32.39 5.31 -9.04
CA ILE A 371 31.43 6.31 -8.52
C ILE A 371 31.79 7.70 -9.05
N ARG A 372 33.07 8.07 -9.05
CA ARG A 372 33.53 9.38 -9.57
C ARG A 372 33.33 9.49 -11.07
N GLN A 373 33.62 8.44 -11.82
CA GLN A 373 33.45 8.42 -13.29
C GLN A 373 31.96 8.51 -13.70
N ASN A 374 31.05 8.01 -12.86
CA ASN A 374 29.62 8.01 -13.11
C ASN A 374 28.85 9.07 -12.30
N SER A 375 29.56 10.02 -11.68
CA SER A 375 28.97 11.02 -10.77
C SER A 375 27.78 11.77 -11.39
N ASP A 376 27.90 12.15 -12.66
CA ASP A 376 26.87 12.94 -13.37
C ASP A 376 25.64 12.13 -13.77
N SER A 377 25.74 10.80 -13.79
CA SER A 377 24.64 9.89 -14.12
C SER A 377 23.95 9.31 -12.89
N LEU A 378 24.56 9.46 -11.70
CA LEU A 378 23.95 8.98 -10.47
C LEU A 378 22.71 9.82 -10.10
N ARG A 379 21.58 9.14 -9.89
CA ARG A 379 20.30 9.76 -9.51
C ARG A 379 19.66 8.98 -8.39
N LEU A 380 19.01 9.69 -7.47
CA LEU A 380 18.14 9.09 -6.49
C LEU A 380 16.76 8.81 -7.08
N SER A 381 16.12 7.76 -6.62
CA SER A 381 14.76 7.43 -7.01
C SER A 381 13.92 7.04 -5.80
N LEU A 382 12.70 7.56 -5.74
CA LEU A 382 11.72 7.16 -4.74
C LEU A 382 11.32 5.67 -4.88
N ASN A 383 11.44 5.13 -6.09
CA ASN A 383 11.15 3.72 -6.37
C ASN A 383 12.24 2.77 -5.86
N ALA A 384 13.40 3.29 -5.47
CA ALA A 384 14.47 2.46 -4.91
C ALA A 384 14.10 1.83 -3.56
N ASN A 385 13.28 2.54 -2.75
CA ASN A 385 12.83 2.10 -1.43
C ASN A 385 11.33 2.38 -1.26
N PRO A 386 10.46 1.72 -2.03
CA PRO A 386 9.02 2.00 -2.01
C PRO A 386 8.36 1.67 -0.67
N VAL A 387 8.89 0.67 0.05
CA VAL A 387 8.34 0.21 1.33
C VAL A 387 8.50 1.26 2.42
N GLU A 388 9.64 1.89 2.49
CA GLU A 388 9.94 2.88 3.53
C GLU A 388 9.04 4.10 3.39
N LEU A 389 8.87 4.56 2.17
CA LEU A 389 7.98 5.67 1.90
C LEU A 389 6.51 5.29 2.16
N ALA A 390 6.11 4.08 1.76
CA ALA A 390 4.78 3.55 2.06
C ALA A 390 4.54 3.43 3.56
N ALA A 391 5.54 2.96 4.31
CA ALA A 391 5.47 2.85 5.77
C ALA A 391 5.33 4.23 6.43
N LEU A 392 6.09 5.23 5.99
CA LEU A 392 5.96 6.61 6.46
C LEU A 392 4.58 7.21 6.15
N ILE A 393 4.05 6.99 4.95
CA ILE A 393 2.72 7.46 4.56
C ILE A 393 1.63 6.76 5.38
N THR A 394 1.79 5.46 5.66
CA THR A 394 0.84 4.71 6.48
C THR A 394 0.85 5.20 7.93
N ALA A 395 2.05 5.45 8.50
CA ALA A 395 2.21 6.03 9.83
C ALA A 395 1.57 7.44 9.92
N PHE A 396 1.83 8.30 8.94
CA PHE A 396 1.20 9.61 8.82
C PHE A 396 -0.32 9.51 8.78
N THR A 397 -0.86 8.61 7.96
CA THR A 397 -2.31 8.44 7.81
C THR A 397 -2.96 7.93 9.09
N GLY A 398 -2.35 6.97 9.77
CA GLY A 398 -2.84 6.50 11.08
C GLY A 398 -2.89 7.64 12.09
N THR A 399 -1.82 8.43 12.19
CA THR A 399 -1.76 9.60 13.08
C THR A 399 -2.80 10.66 12.69
N PHE A 400 -2.98 10.93 11.39
CA PHE A 400 -4.00 11.83 10.87
C PHE A 400 -5.41 11.44 11.32
N PHE A 401 -5.79 10.16 11.19
CA PHE A 401 -7.10 9.69 11.61
C PHE A 401 -7.31 9.80 13.12
N ILE A 402 -6.27 9.54 13.92
CA ILE A 402 -6.38 9.72 15.38
C ILE A 402 -6.62 11.20 15.74
N VAL A 403 -5.85 12.13 15.14
CA VAL A 403 -6.03 13.57 15.36
C VAL A 403 -7.44 14.00 14.96
N LEU A 404 -7.92 13.54 13.79
CA LEU A 404 -9.25 13.86 13.31
C LEU A 404 -10.34 13.34 14.27
N MET A 405 -10.26 12.07 14.68
CA MET A 405 -11.25 11.45 15.56
C MET A 405 -11.23 12.08 16.96
N ALA A 406 -10.06 12.47 17.47
CA ALA A 406 -9.91 13.08 18.80
C ALA A 406 -10.39 14.53 18.83
N ALA A 407 -10.39 15.24 17.70
CA ALA A 407 -10.79 16.66 17.65
C ALA A 407 -12.27 16.86 18.04
N LYS A 408 -13.18 16.06 17.49
CA LYS A 408 -14.63 16.12 17.78
C LYS A 408 -15.28 14.74 17.69
N PRO A 409 -14.98 13.81 18.61
CA PRO A 409 -15.41 12.42 18.52
C PRO A 409 -16.94 12.28 18.53
N ASP A 410 -17.66 13.11 19.28
CA ASP A 410 -19.11 13.00 19.41
C ASP A 410 -19.82 13.34 18.08
N ARG A 411 -19.33 14.31 17.33
CA ARG A 411 -19.86 14.63 15.99
C ARG A 411 -19.78 13.44 15.04
N ILE A 412 -18.64 12.76 15.05
CA ILE A 412 -18.46 11.55 14.21
C ILE A 412 -19.39 10.45 14.69
N ARG A 413 -19.48 10.21 16.02
CA ARG A 413 -20.38 9.21 16.60
C ARG A 413 -21.84 9.44 16.22
N GLU A 414 -22.31 10.68 16.29
CA GLU A 414 -23.67 11.06 15.91
C GLU A 414 -23.97 10.79 14.44
N SER A 415 -23.01 11.02 13.55
CA SER A 415 -23.15 10.84 12.10
C SER A 415 -23.07 9.39 11.64
N LEU A 416 -22.54 8.48 12.48
CA LEU A 416 -22.41 7.07 12.17
C LEU A 416 -23.71 6.31 12.43
N PRO A 417 -24.00 5.24 11.65
CA PRO A 417 -25.17 4.38 11.87
C PRO A 417 -25.10 3.69 13.23
N ALA A 418 -26.18 3.04 13.61
CA ALA A 418 -26.24 2.27 14.86
C ALA A 418 -25.16 1.20 14.92
N ALA A 419 -24.59 0.98 16.11
CA ALA A 419 -23.51 0.01 16.32
C ALA A 419 -23.85 -1.39 15.80
N ALA A 420 -25.11 -1.83 15.97
CA ALA A 420 -25.59 -3.11 15.48
C ALA A 420 -25.51 -3.25 13.94
N ILE A 421 -25.72 -2.15 13.20
CA ILE A 421 -25.61 -2.14 11.74
C ILE A 421 -24.16 -2.28 11.32
N LEU A 422 -23.25 -1.58 11.99
CA LEU A 422 -21.80 -1.69 11.74
C LEU A 422 -21.27 -3.09 12.10
N ASP A 423 -21.71 -3.64 13.23
CA ASP A 423 -21.33 -5.00 13.65
C ASP A 423 -21.81 -6.07 12.66
N GLY A 424 -23.06 -5.97 12.19
CA GLY A 424 -23.61 -6.86 11.17
C GLY A 424 -22.90 -6.74 9.82
N LEU A 425 -22.49 -5.52 9.43
CA LEU A 425 -21.73 -5.29 8.21
C LEU A 425 -20.31 -5.86 8.32
N MET A 426 -19.63 -5.63 9.45
CA MET A 426 -18.31 -6.21 9.75
C MET A 426 -18.33 -7.73 9.66
N TYR A 427 -19.36 -8.38 10.20
CA TYR A 427 -19.53 -9.83 10.11
C TYR A 427 -19.65 -10.31 8.65
N LYS A 428 -20.47 -9.64 7.84
CA LYS A 428 -20.65 -9.99 6.41
C LYS A 428 -19.35 -9.81 5.61
N LEU A 429 -18.69 -8.67 5.79
CA LEU A 429 -17.42 -8.40 5.09
C LEU A 429 -16.32 -9.36 5.53
N GLY A 430 -16.24 -9.66 6.84
CA GLY A 430 -15.29 -10.65 7.36
C GLY A 430 -15.53 -12.05 6.79
N GLY A 431 -16.81 -12.46 6.65
CA GLY A 431 -17.18 -13.73 6.02
C GLY A 431 -16.79 -13.80 4.53
N ILE A 432 -17.01 -12.71 3.78
CA ILE A 432 -16.59 -12.63 2.37
C ILE A 432 -15.07 -12.66 2.26
N THR A 433 -14.35 -11.93 3.13
CA THR A 433 -12.88 -11.95 3.16
C THR A 433 -12.36 -13.34 3.47
N PHE A 434 -12.95 -14.04 4.46
CA PHE A 434 -12.59 -15.42 4.80
C PHE A 434 -12.74 -16.36 3.59
N ALA A 435 -13.88 -16.31 2.91
CA ALA A 435 -14.14 -17.12 1.73
C ALA A 435 -13.16 -16.79 0.59
N GLY A 436 -12.88 -15.50 0.36
CA GLY A 436 -11.91 -15.04 -0.62
C GLY A 436 -10.48 -15.52 -0.32
N LEU A 437 -10.06 -15.46 0.94
CA LEU A 437 -8.75 -15.98 1.37
C LEU A 437 -8.66 -17.51 1.25
N ALA A 438 -9.74 -18.25 1.49
CA ALA A 438 -9.79 -19.70 1.23
C ALA A 438 -9.57 -20.00 -0.26
N LEU A 439 -10.27 -19.29 -1.14
CA LEU A 439 -10.09 -19.42 -2.59
C LEU A 439 -8.67 -19.02 -3.02
N LEU A 440 -8.11 -17.98 -2.41
CA LEU A 440 -6.72 -17.56 -2.62
C LEU A 440 -5.74 -18.71 -2.30
N LEU A 441 -5.90 -19.37 -1.14
CA LEU A 441 -5.04 -20.48 -0.73
C LEU A 441 -5.18 -21.68 -1.68
N ILE A 442 -6.41 -22.03 -2.07
CA ILE A 442 -6.67 -23.15 -3.00
C ILE A 442 -6.06 -22.88 -4.38
N THR A 443 -6.34 -21.71 -4.97
CA THR A 443 -5.84 -21.36 -6.30
C THR A 443 -4.32 -21.17 -6.29
N GLY A 444 -3.76 -20.68 -5.20
CA GLY A 444 -2.32 -20.56 -4.99
C GLY A 444 -1.63 -21.93 -4.89
N ALA A 445 -2.23 -22.87 -4.19
CA ALA A 445 -1.72 -24.24 -4.10
C ALA A 445 -1.71 -24.93 -5.47
N VAL A 446 -2.77 -24.75 -6.29
CA VAL A 446 -2.80 -25.30 -7.65
C VAL A 446 -1.70 -24.67 -8.51
N TRP A 447 -1.52 -23.35 -8.45
CA TRP A 447 -0.45 -22.66 -9.16
C TRP A 447 0.95 -23.11 -8.68
N ALA A 448 1.15 -23.26 -7.37
CA ALA A 448 2.40 -23.77 -6.80
C ALA A 448 2.74 -25.20 -7.30
N ASN A 449 1.74 -26.07 -7.42
CA ASN A 449 1.95 -27.41 -7.97
C ASN A 449 2.35 -27.37 -9.45
N GLU A 450 1.74 -26.50 -10.25
CA GLU A 450 2.09 -26.32 -11.66
C GLU A 450 3.52 -25.75 -11.82
N SER A 451 3.90 -24.77 -10.98
CA SER A 451 5.19 -24.10 -11.08
C SER A 451 6.35 -24.88 -10.45
N TRP A 452 6.13 -25.56 -9.34
CA TRP A 452 7.19 -26.19 -8.53
C TRP A 452 6.96 -27.68 -8.22
N GLY A 453 5.91 -28.29 -8.78
CA GLY A 453 5.58 -29.71 -8.56
C GLY A 453 5.09 -30.04 -7.15
N ARG A 454 4.69 -29.05 -6.36
CA ARG A 454 4.19 -29.22 -4.99
C ARG A 454 3.11 -28.20 -4.67
N TYR A 455 2.06 -28.62 -3.97
CA TYR A 455 0.95 -27.73 -3.59
C TYR A 455 1.28 -26.76 -2.47
N TRP A 456 2.31 -27.05 -1.66
CA TRP A 456 2.68 -26.28 -0.48
C TRP A 456 4.16 -26.42 -0.17
N GLY A 457 4.84 -25.32 0.13
CA GLY A 457 6.29 -25.29 0.41
C GLY A 457 6.68 -24.55 1.69
N TRP A 458 5.70 -24.08 2.48
CA TRP A 458 5.96 -23.26 3.66
C TRP A 458 6.74 -21.97 3.35
N ASP A 459 6.58 -21.48 2.13
CA ASP A 459 7.11 -20.17 1.76
C ASP A 459 6.50 -19.07 2.65
N ALA A 460 7.24 -17.97 2.83
CA ALA A 460 6.81 -16.88 3.70
C ALA A 460 5.45 -16.30 3.30
N LYS A 461 5.17 -16.21 1.99
CA LYS A 461 3.89 -15.69 1.46
C LYS A 461 2.73 -16.68 1.64
N GLU A 462 2.99 -17.98 1.46
CA GLU A 462 2.02 -19.05 1.75
C GLU A 462 1.66 -19.05 3.22
N THR A 463 2.67 -19.00 4.10
CA THR A 463 2.50 -18.97 5.55
C THR A 463 1.75 -17.71 6.01
N GLY A 464 2.10 -16.54 5.47
CA GLY A 464 1.42 -15.28 5.77
C GLY A 464 -0.06 -15.30 5.37
N ALA A 465 -0.36 -15.81 4.18
CA ALA A 465 -1.74 -15.96 3.70
C ALA A 465 -2.54 -16.95 4.56
N LEU A 466 -1.92 -18.06 4.99
CA LEU A 466 -2.53 -19.02 5.90
C LEU A 466 -2.85 -18.38 7.27
N VAL A 467 -1.93 -17.61 7.84
CA VAL A 467 -2.15 -16.92 9.12
C VAL A 467 -3.28 -15.91 9.00
N ALA A 468 -3.33 -15.14 7.92
CA ALA A 468 -4.44 -14.22 7.65
C ALA A 468 -5.78 -14.97 7.57
N TRP A 469 -5.84 -16.07 6.84
CA TRP A 469 -7.04 -16.89 6.71
C TRP A 469 -7.47 -17.50 8.06
N LEU A 470 -6.54 -18.08 8.82
CA LEU A 470 -6.81 -18.64 10.15
C LEU A 470 -7.33 -17.58 11.13
N THR A 471 -6.82 -16.34 11.01
CA THR A 471 -7.29 -15.25 11.86
C THR A 471 -8.74 -14.86 11.51
N TYR A 472 -9.12 -14.82 10.23
CA TYR A 472 -10.52 -14.64 9.83
C TYR A 472 -11.39 -15.84 10.20
N ALA A 473 -10.87 -17.07 10.16
CA ALA A 473 -11.54 -18.25 10.68
C ALA A 473 -11.83 -18.11 12.18
N GLY A 474 -10.84 -17.68 12.96
CA GLY A 474 -10.97 -17.38 14.39
C GLY A 474 -12.02 -16.28 14.66
N PHE A 475 -12.01 -15.21 13.83
CA PHE A 475 -13.03 -14.17 13.89
C PHE A 475 -14.46 -14.73 13.72
N LEU A 476 -14.70 -15.54 12.70
CA LEU A 476 -16.00 -16.15 12.45
C LEU A 476 -16.37 -17.18 13.53
N HIS A 477 -15.40 -18.04 13.90
CA HIS A 477 -15.61 -19.05 14.93
C HIS A 477 -15.99 -18.43 16.28
N SER A 478 -15.30 -17.37 16.70
CA SER A 478 -15.59 -16.68 17.95
C SER A 478 -17.00 -16.07 17.96
N ARG A 479 -17.49 -15.60 16.80
CA ARG A 479 -18.85 -15.08 16.68
C ARG A 479 -19.91 -16.18 16.72
N VAL A 480 -19.69 -17.28 16.00
CA VAL A 480 -20.68 -18.37 15.88
C VAL A 480 -20.70 -19.23 17.14
N ALA A 481 -19.53 -19.65 17.63
CA ALA A 481 -19.44 -20.60 18.76
C ALA A 481 -19.55 -19.92 20.13
N TYR A 482 -19.01 -18.70 20.28
CA TYR A 482 -18.95 -18.01 21.58
C TYR A 482 -19.84 -16.76 21.64
N GLY A 483 -20.57 -16.43 20.57
CA GLY A 483 -21.43 -15.25 20.52
C GLY A 483 -20.69 -13.93 20.66
N TRP A 484 -19.39 -13.89 20.33
CA TRP A 484 -18.60 -12.64 20.39
C TRP A 484 -19.13 -11.64 19.38
N GLN A 485 -19.50 -10.48 19.88
CA GLN A 485 -20.00 -9.35 19.11
C GLN A 485 -19.32 -8.07 19.59
N GLY A 486 -19.50 -7.00 18.84
CA GLY A 486 -19.08 -5.70 19.28
C GLY A 486 -17.55 -5.53 19.30
N ARG A 487 -17.03 -4.97 20.38
CA ARG A 487 -15.59 -4.61 20.50
C ARG A 487 -14.64 -5.77 20.27
N ARG A 488 -14.95 -6.96 20.81
CA ARG A 488 -14.10 -8.14 20.66
C ARG A 488 -13.96 -8.52 19.18
N SER A 489 -15.10 -8.53 18.47
CA SER A 489 -15.11 -8.78 17.02
C SER A 489 -14.36 -7.69 16.24
N ALA A 490 -14.51 -6.42 16.61
CA ALA A 490 -13.83 -5.32 15.94
C ALA A 490 -12.30 -5.42 16.08
N TYR A 491 -11.79 -5.72 17.29
CA TYR A 491 -10.35 -5.95 17.47
C TYR A 491 -9.86 -7.14 16.66
N PHE A 492 -10.64 -8.21 16.60
CA PHE A 492 -10.29 -9.38 15.82
C PHE A 492 -10.20 -9.07 14.31
N ALA A 493 -11.18 -8.32 13.77
CA ALA A 493 -11.18 -7.90 12.37
C ALA A 493 -9.99 -6.98 12.04
N ILE A 494 -9.60 -6.09 12.97
CA ILE A 494 -8.43 -5.23 12.81
C ILE A 494 -7.16 -6.07 12.73
N VAL A 495 -6.95 -6.99 13.67
CA VAL A 495 -5.77 -7.86 13.69
C VAL A 495 -5.71 -8.73 12.43
N ALA A 496 -6.85 -9.29 12.00
CA ALA A 496 -6.92 -10.09 10.80
C ALA A 496 -6.51 -9.30 9.54
N PHE A 497 -6.92 -8.04 9.43
CA PHE A 497 -6.51 -7.18 8.32
C PHE A 497 -5.02 -6.82 8.38
N LEU A 498 -4.45 -6.62 9.56
CA LEU A 498 -3.01 -6.38 9.69
C LEU A 498 -2.19 -7.56 9.15
N PHE A 499 -2.64 -8.80 9.31
CA PHE A 499 -2.00 -9.95 8.68
C PHE A 499 -2.13 -9.95 7.15
N ILE A 500 -3.23 -9.46 6.59
CA ILE A 500 -3.33 -9.23 5.14
C ILE A 500 -2.26 -8.23 4.69
N ILE A 501 -2.14 -7.08 5.35
CA ILE A 501 -1.13 -6.06 5.01
C ILE A 501 0.29 -6.60 5.17
N PHE A 502 0.55 -7.36 6.24
CA PHE A 502 1.85 -8.00 6.42
C PHE A 502 2.16 -9.00 5.28
N THR A 503 1.20 -9.79 4.85
CA THR A 503 1.37 -10.72 3.73
C THR A 503 1.59 -9.97 2.40
N TYR A 504 0.84 -8.89 2.20
CA TYR A 504 0.92 -8.07 0.99
C TYR A 504 2.26 -7.32 0.87
N LEU A 505 2.69 -6.62 1.91
CA LEU A 505 3.90 -5.79 1.92
C LEU A 505 5.06 -6.44 2.67
N GLY A 506 4.82 -6.88 3.90
CA GLY A 506 5.88 -7.33 4.80
C GLY A 506 6.63 -8.53 4.26
N VAL A 507 5.91 -9.52 3.79
CA VAL A 507 6.53 -10.73 3.23
C VAL A 507 7.34 -10.44 1.98
N SER A 508 6.83 -9.59 1.09
CA SER A 508 7.50 -9.29 -0.19
C SER A 508 8.85 -8.61 -0.01
N TYR A 509 9.04 -7.85 1.06
CA TYR A 509 10.21 -7.00 1.25
C TYR A 509 11.07 -7.36 2.46
N LEU A 510 10.51 -8.03 3.46
CA LEU A 510 11.20 -8.30 4.73
C LEU A 510 11.69 -9.74 4.85
N LEU A 511 11.11 -10.66 4.09
CA LEU A 511 11.40 -12.09 4.20
C LEU A 511 11.87 -12.66 2.87
N PRO A 512 12.99 -13.44 2.86
CA PRO A 512 13.40 -14.16 1.66
C PRO A 512 12.41 -15.29 1.37
N GLY A 513 12.11 -15.52 0.09
CA GLY A 513 11.19 -16.61 -0.31
C GLY A 513 11.07 -16.74 -1.82
N LEU A 514 10.32 -17.73 -2.26
CA LEU A 514 10.03 -17.98 -3.68
C LEU A 514 9.22 -16.85 -4.34
N HIS A 515 8.63 -15.97 -3.55
CA HIS A 515 7.84 -14.81 -3.99
C HIS A 515 8.60 -13.48 -3.89
N SER A 516 9.92 -13.50 -3.74
CA SER A 516 10.76 -12.29 -3.66
C SER A 516 11.10 -11.67 -5.03
N TYR A 517 10.50 -12.16 -6.11
CA TYR A 517 10.62 -11.62 -7.47
C TYR A 517 9.73 -10.39 -7.76
N ALA A 518 8.89 -9.99 -6.83
CA ALA A 518 7.93 -8.90 -7.00
C ALA A 518 8.50 -7.54 -6.57
#